data_f3f260ce5604da4be34cc15b518c578c
#
_entry.id   f3f260ce5604da4be34cc15b518c578c
#
_cell.length_a   1.000
_cell.length_b   1.000
_cell.length_c   1.000
_cell.angle_alpha   90.00
_cell.angle_beta   90.00
_cell.angle_gamma   90.00
#
_symmetry.space_group_name_H-M   'P 1'
#
loop_
_entity.id
_entity.type
_entity.pdbx_description
1 polymer ?
#
loop_
_entity_poly.entity_id
_entity_poly.type
_entity_poly.pdbx_seq_one_letter_code
_entity_poly.pdbx_strand_id
1 'polypeptide(L)'
;MKLLTQKQARELDILSLESSKIKGVQLMEAAGKIIADFLMDCIQNINKESIGIVCGKGNNGGDGFASATFLHSKKYRIQIFCICHLDDLSNDSQYFANQCLEMGINIQFSCIDLIDELKNDFIIDGLLGTGVKGPVRAEIIPIINTINSSKGKVISIDIPSGLHADIGIAQPEGINADYTITMGHPKVGLIMRDGPSLSGEIHVADIGFPDKALNNLKGLKWKLLQEKDISSLLKPINNDTNKYKQGKVLIIAGSKGMTGAAALCSLGAFRVGAGLVISAAPSSINDIYEKKITEAMTLICEDNNHGYFLLNNFDEVSKKFEWADVVIIGPGIGCHNQTINFAKKIIRTCEKPMIIDADGLRVFNRNNALFSDIKAPFVITPHYGELSRILDEDIKIINNQFTSIFDDFMEKFNGVLVAKNAPSCILHKNNVSINSSGNPGLATAGTGDVLAGMIGGFVAQGLNIEDASKLAVNIHGKAADNYVIKKGMRGMIASDILNEIPLLISDYEY
;
A
#
# COMPACT_ATOMS: atom_id res chain seq x y z
N MET A 1 -1.81 9.66 -5.93
CA MET A 1 -1.83 9.17 -7.33
C MET A 1 -2.83 8.04 -7.46
N LYS A 2 -3.72 8.04 -8.48
CA LYS A 2 -4.69 6.93 -8.70
C LYS A 2 -3.96 5.67 -9.15
N LEU A 3 -4.45 4.51 -8.69
CA LEU A 3 -3.95 3.19 -9.08
C LEU A 3 -5.12 2.35 -9.60
N LEU A 4 -4.84 1.39 -10.49
CA LEU A 4 -5.85 0.50 -11.05
C LEU A 4 -5.55 -0.96 -10.73
N THR A 5 -6.59 -1.75 -10.48
CA THR A 5 -6.52 -3.22 -10.54
C THR A 5 -6.46 -3.67 -12.00
N GLN A 6 -6.03 -4.90 -12.24
CA GLN A 6 -6.05 -5.53 -13.59
C GLN A 6 -7.43 -5.43 -14.23
N LYS A 7 -8.49 -5.69 -13.44
CA LYS A 7 -9.88 -5.58 -13.89
C LYS A 7 -10.23 -4.15 -14.30
N GLN A 8 -9.86 -3.17 -13.46
CA GLN A 8 -10.13 -1.75 -13.73
C GLN A 8 -9.34 -1.23 -14.93
N ALA A 9 -8.08 -1.65 -15.11
CA ALA A 9 -7.29 -1.28 -16.28
C ALA A 9 -7.96 -1.75 -17.57
N ARG A 10 -8.41 -3.01 -17.63
CA ARG A 10 -9.15 -3.53 -18.79
C ARG A 10 -10.51 -2.84 -19.00
N GLU A 11 -11.23 -2.56 -17.92
CA GLU A 11 -12.51 -1.83 -17.99
C GLU A 11 -12.28 -0.41 -18.51
N LEU A 12 -11.17 0.27 -18.12
CA LEU A 12 -10.80 1.58 -18.62
C LEU A 12 -10.53 1.55 -20.14
N ASP A 13 -9.78 0.55 -20.63
CA ASP A 13 -9.57 0.37 -22.08
C ASP A 13 -10.90 0.26 -22.81
N ILE A 14 -11.79 -0.62 -22.38
CA ILE A 14 -13.13 -0.82 -23.01
C ILE A 14 -13.94 0.45 -22.98
N LEU A 15 -14.07 1.10 -21.81
CA LEU A 15 -14.85 2.34 -21.66
C LEU A 15 -14.28 3.48 -22.51
N SER A 16 -12.96 3.51 -22.71
CA SER A 16 -12.29 4.52 -23.53
C SER A 16 -12.60 4.33 -25.02
N LEU A 17 -12.59 3.10 -25.50
CA LEU A 17 -12.95 2.76 -26.89
C LEU A 17 -14.44 3.05 -27.18
N GLU A 18 -15.33 2.74 -26.20
CA GLU A 18 -16.78 2.95 -26.35
C GLU A 18 -17.18 4.44 -26.26
N SER A 19 -16.54 5.22 -25.37
CA SER A 19 -16.98 6.58 -25.03
C SER A 19 -16.44 7.68 -25.91
N SER A 20 -15.30 7.49 -26.59
CA SER A 20 -14.54 8.58 -27.21
C SER A 20 -14.27 8.47 -28.70
N LYS A 21 -14.76 7.41 -29.40
CA LYS A 21 -14.43 7.12 -30.80
C LYS A 21 -12.91 6.94 -31.06
N ILE A 22 -12.09 6.81 -30.03
CA ILE A 22 -10.67 6.50 -30.13
C ILE A 22 -10.54 5.04 -30.55
N LYS A 23 -9.67 4.76 -31.54
CA LYS A 23 -9.37 3.39 -31.96
C LYS A 23 -8.20 2.84 -31.15
N GLY A 24 -8.13 1.53 -30.93
CA GLY A 24 -7.03 0.87 -30.22
C GLY A 24 -5.65 1.23 -30.80
N VAL A 25 -5.53 1.27 -32.12
CA VAL A 25 -4.33 1.70 -32.84
C VAL A 25 -3.86 3.11 -32.42
N GLN A 26 -4.77 4.05 -32.12
CA GLN A 26 -4.38 5.41 -31.71
C GLN A 26 -3.83 5.44 -30.29
N LEU A 27 -4.38 4.64 -29.37
CA LEU A 27 -3.83 4.53 -28.02
C LEU A 27 -2.44 3.86 -28.06
N MET A 28 -2.29 2.81 -28.88
CA MET A 28 -1.03 2.11 -29.07
C MET A 28 0.04 3.00 -29.73
N GLU A 29 -0.35 3.84 -30.69
CA GLU A 29 0.54 4.84 -31.29
C GLU A 29 1.03 5.86 -30.25
N ALA A 30 0.11 6.38 -29.40
CA ALA A 30 0.46 7.30 -28.33
C ALA A 30 1.41 6.65 -27.31
N ALA A 31 1.15 5.38 -26.91
CA ALA A 31 2.01 4.62 -26.02
C ALA A 31 3.41 4.44 -26.64
N GLY A 32 3.48 3.95 -27.88
CA GLY A 32 4.74 3.75 -28.61
C GLY A 32 5.57 5.02 -28.74
N LYS A 33 4.90 6.16 -29.00
CA LYS A 33 5.58 7.46 -29.07
C LYS A 33 6.20 7.85 -27.73
N ILE A 34 5.47 7.74 -26.63
CA ILE A 34 5.97 8.10 -25.29
C ILE A 34 7.14 7.19 -24.88
N ILE A 35 7.07 5.88 -25.18
CA ILE A 35 8.17 4.95 -24.94
C ILE A 35 9.42 5.38 -25.74
N ALA A 36 9.24 5.73 -27.03
CA ALA A 36 10.33 6.19 -27.87
C ALA A 36 10.94 7.51 -27.37
N ASP A 37 10.09 8.50 -27.01
CA ASP A 37 10.53 9.78 -26.48
C ASP A 37 11.34 9.59 -25.18
N PHE A 38 10.87 8.75 -24.25
CA PHE A 38 11.59 8.40 -23.01
C PHE A 38 12.98 7.80 -23.30
N LEU A 39 13.05 6.85 -24.24
CA LEU A 39 14.33 6.24 -24.61
C LEU A 39 15.28 7.23 -25.26
N MET A 40 14.77 8.14 -26.09
CA MET A 40 15.60 9.17 -26.70
C MET A 40 16.23 10.10 -25.67
N ASP A 41 15.56 10.36 -24.56
CA ASP A 41 16.11 11.14 -23.43
C ASP A 41 17.17 10.35 -22.64
N CYS A 42 17.04 9.01 -22.57
CA CYS A 42 17.99 8.15 -21.87
C CYS A 42 19.27 7.86 -22.67
N ILE A 43 19.19 7.82 -24.02
CA ILE A 43 20.28 7.44 -24.90
C ILE A 43 21.22 8.63 -25.14
N GLN A 44 22.49 8.47 -24.74
CA GLN A 44 23.50 9.52 -24.90
C GLN A 44 24.17 9.51 -26.27
N ASN A 45 24.28 8.33 -26.90
CA ASN A 45 24.99 8.19 -28.17
C ASN A 45 24.27 7.26 -29.16
N ILE A 46 23.44 7.86 -30.03
CA ILE A 46 22.65 7.15 -31.05
C ILE A 46 23.47 6.23 -31.97
N ASN A 47 24.74 6.56 -32.24
CA ASN A 47 25.58 5.78 -33.15
C ASN A 47 26.24 4.56 -32.51
N LYS A 48 26.26 4.50 -31.17
CA LYS A 48 26.93 3.42 -30.42
C LYS A 48 25.94 2.51 -29.71
N GLU A 49 24.89 3.08 -29.13
CA GLU A 49 23.93 2.34 -28.30
C GLU A 49 22.87 1.67 -29.17
N SER A 50 22.49 0.46 -28.79
CA SER A 50 21.54 -0.40 -29.50
C SER A 50 20.33 -0.71 -28.63
N ILE A 51 19.16 -0.90 -29.26
CA ILE A 51 17.89 -1.18 -28.59
C ILE A 51 17.38 -2.55 -29.03
N GLY A 52 17.18 -3.45 -28.07
CA GLY A 52 16.48 -4.71 -28.26
C GLY A 52 15.02 -4.57 -27.79
N ILE A 53 14.06 -4.96 -28.58
CA ILE A 53 12.64 -4.91 -28.22
C ILE A 53 12.11 -6.32 -28.21
N VAL A 54 11.65 -6.81 -27.05
CA VAL A 54 11.10 -8.15 -26.89
C VAL A 54 9.58 -8.05 -26.83
N CYS A 55 8.91 -8.55 -27.87
CA CYS A 55 7.47 -8.42 -28.06
C CYS A 55 6.74 -9.73 -27.82
N GLY A 56 5.68 -9.69 -27.01
CA GLY A 56 4.67 -10.73 -26.89
C GLY A 56 3.54 -10.58 -27.92
N LYS A 57 2.56 -11.49 -27.87
CA LYS A 57 1.44 -11.52 -28.85
C LYS A 57 0.36 -10.46 -28.59
N GLY A 58 0.30 -9.89 -27.38
CA GLY A 58 -0.76 -8.97 -26.96
C GLY A 58 -0.42 -7.49 -27.22
N ASN A 59 -1.28 -6.61 -26.72
CA ASN A 59 -1.13 -5.15 -26.89
C ASN A 59 0.21 -4.61 -26.36
N ASN A 60 0.75 -5.21 -25.28
CA ASN A 60 2.07 -4.82 -24.74
C ASN A 60 3.19 -4.98 -25.79
N GLY A 61 3.17 -6.10 -26.54
CA GLY A 61 4.04 -6.28 -27.70
C GLY A 61 3.76 -5.29 -28.82
N GLY A 62 2.48 -4.94 -29.02
CA GLY A 62 2.05 -3.91 -29.96
C GLY A 62 2.62 -2.54 -29.66
N ASP A 63 2.63 -2.14 -28.39
CA ASP A 63 3.27 -0.89 -27.93
C ASP A 63 4.78 -0.90 -28.22
N GLY A 64 5.41 -2.09 -28.08
CA GLY A 64 6.80 -2.31 -28.46
C GLY A 64 7.04 -2.12 -29.98
N PHE A 65 6.19 -2.70 -30.84
CA PHE A 65 6.27 -2.48 -32.30
C PHE A 65 6.02 -1.00 -32.65
N ALA A 66 5.02 -0.37 -32.03
CA ALA A 66 4.75 1.06 -32.23
C ALA A 66 5.96 1.93 -31.86
N SER A 67 6.61 1.66 -30.72
CA SER A 67 7.82 2.40 -30.31
C SER A 67 8.96 2.22 -31.32
N ALA A 68 9.11 1.03 -31.91
CA ALA A 68 10.11 0.74 -32.92
C ALA A 68 9.95 1.65 -34.17
N THR A 69 8.73 1.91 -34.63
CA THR A 69 8.50 2.77 -35.79
C THR A 69 9.01 4.20 -35.55
N PHE A 70 8.78 4.76 -34.36
CA PHE A 70 9.25 6.09 -33.98
C PHE A 70 10.77 6.12 -33.83
N LEU A 71 11.37 5.17 -33.14
CA LEU A 71 12.82 5.07 -32.95
C LEU A 71 13.54 4.89 -34.31
N HIS A 72 13.01 4.05 -35.21
CA HIS A 72 13.59 3.82 -36.53
C HIS A 72 13.56 5.11 -37.38
N SER A 73 12.46 5.86 -37.32
CA SER A 73 12.35 7.15 -38.03
C SER A 73 13.42 8.17 -37.62
N LYS A 74 13.94 8.02 -36.38
CA LYS A 74 15.04 8.81 -35.81
C LYS A 74 16.40 8.16 -35.98
N LYS A 75 16.50 7.05 -36.75
CA LYS A 75 17.76 6.33 -37.08
C LYS A 75 18.44 5.63 -35.90
N TYR A 76 17.69 5.23 -34.86
CA TYR A 76 18.21 4.37 -33.81
C TYR A 76 18.44 2.95 -34.31
N ARG A 77 19.45 2.27 -33.74
CA ARG A 77 19.75 0.85 -34.03
C ARG A 77 18.80 -0.04 -33.25
N ILE A 78 17.85 -0.66 -33.95
CA ILE A 78 16.80 -1.45 -33.34
C ILE A 78 16.86 -2.89 -33.80
N GLN A 79 16.62 -3.81 -32.90
CA GLN A 79 16.40 -5.23 -33.18
C GLN A 79 15.11 -5.66 -32.47
N ILE A 80 14.19 -6.32 -33.16
CA ILE A 80 12.93 -6.77 -32.58
C ILE A 80 12.93 -8.28 -32.50
N PHE A 81 12.60 -8.82 -31.31
CA PHE A 81 12.42 -10.22 -31.02
C PHE A 81 10.95 -10.47 -30.68
N CYS A 82 10.21 -11.15 -31.55
CA CYS A 82 8.81 -11.52 -31.31
C CYS A 82 8.72 -13.01 -30.99
N ILE A 83 8.12 -13.35 -29.84
CA ILE A 83 8.03 -14.73 -29.37
C ILE A 83 6.97 -15.58 -30.08
N CYS A 84 6.18 -15.01 -30.99
CA CYS A 84 5.13 -15.72 -31.72
C CYS A 84 5.21 -15.41 -33.24
N HIS A 85 4.36 -16.06 -34.02
CA HIS A 85 4.20 -15.76 -35.45
C HIS A 85 3.39 -14.47 -35.65
N LEU A 86 3.57 -13.83 -36.81
CA LEU A 86 2.85 -12.58 -37.15
C LEU A 86 1.32 -12.75 -37.08
N ASP A 87 0.81 -13.92 -37.50
CA ASP A 87 -0.63 -14.22 -37.53
C ASP A 87 -1.23 -14.47 -36.13
N ASP A 88 -0.38 -14.69 -35.10
CA ASP A 88 -0.81 -14.90 -33.72
C ASP A 88 -0.95 -13.58 -32.94
N LEU A 89 -0.53 -12.44 -33.52
CA LEU A 89 -0.60 -11.14 -32.91
C LEU A 89 -2.05 -10.63 -32.81
N SER A 90 -2.36 -9.80 -31.80
CA SER A 90 -3.62 -9.07 -31.76
C SER A 90 -3.71 -8.11 -32.97
N ASN A 91 -4.93 -7.75 -33.39
CA ASN A 91 -5.14 -6.93 -34.59
C ASN A 91 -4.33 -5.61 -34.57
N ASP A 92 -4.32 -4.90 -33.44
CA ASP A 92 -3.60 -3.64 -33.32
C ASP A 92 -2.07 -3.87 -33.28
N SER A 93 -1.61 -4.96 -32.65
CA SER A 93 -0.19 -5.35 -32.65
C SER A 93 0.29 -5.74 -34.05
N GLN A 94 -0.54 -6.50 -34.78
CA GLN A 94 -0.25 -6.90 -36.17
C GLN A 94 -0.15 -5.68 -37.11
N TYR A 95 -0.98 -4.65 -36.89
CA TYR A 95 -0.92 -3.40 -37.63
C TYR A 95 0.48 -2.74 -37.50
N PHE A 96 1.01 -2.58 -36.29
CA PHE A 96 2.33 -1.99 -36.10
C PHE A 96 3.49 -2.92 -36.49
N ALA A 97 3.35 -4.24 -36.32
CA ALA A 97 4.33 -5.20 -36.83
C ALA A 97 4.47 -5.11 -38.37
N ASN A 98 3.37 -4.99 -39.09
CA ASN A 98 3.37 -4.78 -40.54
C ASN A 98 4.02 -3.44 -40.91
N GLN A 99 3.74 -2.34 -40.20
CA GLN A 99 4.43 -1.07 -40.41
C GLN A 99 5.95 -1.21 -40.21
N CYS A 100 6.39 -1.92 -39.17
CA CYS A 100 7.82 -2.18 -38.96
C CYS A 100 8.44 -2.90 -40.18
N LEU A 101 7.76 -3.93 -40.72
CA LEU A 101 8.22 -4.67 -41.91
C LEU A 101 8.27 -3.76 -43.15
N GLU A 102 7.25 -2.93 -43.39
CA GLU A 102 7.21 -1.96 -44.48
C GLU A 102 8.34 -0.92 -44.39
N MET A 103 8.72 -0.52 -43.17
CA MET A 103 9.85 0.39 -42.92
C MET A 103 11.23 -0.31 -43.04
N GLY A 104 11.24 -1.63 -43.26
CA GLY A 104 12.48 -2.43 -43.38
C GLY A 104 13.15 -2.74 -42.04
N ILE A 105 12.41 -2.66 -40.92
CA ILE A 105 12.90 -3.05 -39.58
C ILE A 105 12.94 -4.57 -39.53
N ASN A 106 14.07 -5.13 -39.11
CA ASN A 106 14.24 -6.57 -38.96
C ASN A 106 13.49 -7.07 -37.72
N ILE A 107 12.51 -7.98 -37.91
CA ILE A 107 11.79 -8.65 -36.85
C ILE A 107 12.12 -10.14 -36.89
N GLN A 108 12.64 -10.67 -35.80
CA GLN A 108 12.82 -12.12 -35.63
C GLN A 108 11.56 -12.69 -34.98
N PHE A 109 10.76 -13.43 -35.75
CA PHE A 109 9.54 -14.08 -35.26
C PHE A 109 9.85 -15.48 -34.71
N SER A 110 9.02 -15.92 -33.75
CA SER A 110 9.11 -17.25 -33.09
C SER A 110 10.48 -17.53 -32.47
N CYS A 111 11.09 -16.50 -31.88
CA CYS A 111 12.50 -16.48 -31.48
C CYS A 111 12.75 -16.95 -30.04
N ILE A 112 11.94 -17.88 -29.52
CA ILE A 112 12.08 -18.37 -28.12
C ILE A 112 13.53 -18.87 -27.86
N ASP A 113 14.16 -19.49 -28.84
CA ASP A 113 15.53 -20.05 -28.74
C ASP A 113 16.65 -19.04 -29.10
N LEU A 114 16.32 -17.86 -29.69
CA LEU A 114 17.30 -16.90 -30.21
C LEU A 114 17.64 -15.77 -29.24
N ILE A 115 17.09 -15.79 -28.05
CA ILE A 115 17.24 -14.71 -27.07
C ILE A 115 18.66 -14.66 -26.46
N ASP A 116 19.46 -15.69 -26.63
CA ASP A 116 20.90 -15.67 -26.27
C ASP A 116 21.71 -14.60 -27.05
N GLU A 117 21.14 -14.03 -28.12
CA GLU A 117 21.72 -12.91 -28.88
C GLU A 117 21.39 -11.51 -28.33
N LEU A 118 20.59 -11.41 -27.25
CA LEU A 118 20.20 -10.13 -26.64
C LEU A 118 21.39 -9.46 -25.96
N LYS A 119 22.14 -8.66 -26.72
CA LYS A 119 23.35 -7.92 -26.24
C LYS A 119 23.18 -6.42 -26.40
N ASN A 120 21.94 -5.95 -26.31
CA ASN A 120 21.61 -4.55 -26.50
C ASN A 120 21.89 -3.72 -25.25
N ASP A 121 22.20 -2.44 -25.44
CA ASP A 121 22.46 -1.48 -24.34
C ASP A 121 21.17 -1.10 -23.62
N PHE A 122 20.05 -1.10 -24.35
CA PHE A 122 18.71 -0.93 -23.84
C PHE A 122 17.83 -2.07 -24.29
N ILE A 123 16.97 -2.55 -23.40
CA ILE A 123 16.02 -3.62 -23.66
C ILE A 123 14.63 -3.15 -23.31
N ILE A 124 13.71 -3.19 -24.28
CA ILE A 124 12.29 -2.93 -24.05
C ILE A 124 11.60 -4.27 -23.79
N ASP A 125 11.03 -4.43 -22.61
CA ASP A 125 10.18 -5.56 -22.23
C ASP A 125 8.73 -5.24 -22.59
N GLY A 126 8.28 -5.70 -23.75
CA GLY A 126 6.89 -5.75 -24.21
C GLY A 126 6.33 -7.19 -24.26
N LEU A 127 6.92 -8.11 -23.48
CA LEU A 127 6.63 -9.54 -23.55
C LEU A 127 5.25 -9.89 -22.99
N LEU A 128 4.94 -9.43 -21.77
CA LEU A 128 3.67 -9.67 -21.08
C LEU A 128 3.16 -8.37 -20.46
N GLY A 129 1.88 -8.10 -20.55
CA GLY A 129 1.24 -6.96 -19.88
C GLY A 129 0.19 -7.42 -18.87
N THR A 130 -0.73 -6.54 -18.50
CA THR A 130 -1.85 -6.80 -17.57
C THR A 130 -2.81 -7.90 -18.05
N GLY A 131 -2.67 -8.38 -19.30
CA GLY A 131 -3.49 -9.44 -19.91
C GLY A 131 -3.28 -10.84 -19.33
N VAL A 132 -2.20 -11.10 -18.63
CA VAL A 132 -1.83 -12.45 -18.17
C VAL A 132 -2.76 -12.93 -17.07
N LYS A 133 -3.21 -14.19 -17.19
CA LYS A 133 -4.00 -14.89 -16.16
C LYS A 133 -3.18 -16.06 -15.63
N GLY A 134 -2.94 -16.05 -14.31
CA GLY A 134 -2.18 -17.11 -13.64
C GLY A 134 -0.65 -17.00 -13.84
N PRO A 135 0.10 -18.04 -13.49
CA PRO A 135 1.56 -18.04 -13.58
C PRO A 135 2.06 -17.92 -15.02
N VAL A 136 3.25 -17.35 -15.16
CA VAL A 136 3.97 -17.29 -16.43
C VAL A 136 4.21 -18.69 -16.96
N ARG A 137 3.97 -18.90 -18.27
CA ARG A 137 4.19 -20.19 -18.92
C ARG A 137 5.67 -20.55 -18.91
N ALA A 138 5.96 -21.86 -18.76
CA ALA A 138 7.33 -22.37 -18.64
C ALA A 138 8.25 -21.94 -19.78
N GLU A 139 7.72 -21.82 -21.01
CA GLU A 139 8.44 -21.38 -22.19
C GLU A 139 8.90 -19.91 -22.16
N ILE A 140 8.28 -19.06 -21.32
CA ILE A 140 8.61 -17.64 -21.19
C ILE A 140 9.69 -17.41 -20.10
N ILE A 141 9.81 -18.30 -19.14
CA ILE A 141 10.75 -18.17 -18.02
C ILE A 141 12.22 -18.03 -18.50
N PRO A 142 12.72 -18.82 -19.47
CA PRO A 142 14.06 -18.63 -20.00
C PRO A 142 14.29 -17.24 -20.59
N ILE A 143 13.27 -16.67 -21.25
CA ILE A 143 13.33 -15.33 -21.83
C ILE A 143 13.48 -14.27 -20.73
N ILE A 144 12.67 -14.34 -19.66
CA ILE A 144 12.76 -13.47 -18.49
C ILE A 144 14.16 -13.55 -17.89
N ASN A 145 14.71 -14.76 -17.72
CA ASN A 145 16.02 -14.97 -17.16
C ASN A 145 17.13 -14.40 -18.05
N THR A 146 17.02 -14.50 -19.35
CA THR A 146 17.99 -13.91 -20.29
C THR A 146 17.96 -12.38 -20.21
N ILE A 147 16.77 -11.77 -20.20
CA ILE A 147 16.65 -10.31 -20.02
C ILE A 147 17.27 -9.88 -18.69
N ASN A 148 16.93 -10.55 -17.59
CA ASN A 148 17.47 -10.24 -16.25
C ASN A 148 18.99 -10.42 -16.15
N SER A 149 19.58 -11.30 -16.96
CA SER A 149 21.03 -11.57 -17.00
C SER A 149 21.78 -10.62 -17.94
N SER A 150 21.06 -9.82 -18.72
CA SER A 150 21.66 -8.88 -19.65
C SER A 150 22.36 -7.73 -18.90
N LYS A 151 23.27 -7.05 -19.58
CA LYS A 151 23.94 -5.84 -19.06
C LYS A 151 23.21 -4.54 -19.47
N GLY A 152 22.25 -4.63 -20.37
CA GLY A 152 21.49 -3.52 -20.87
C GLY A 152 20.50 -3.01 -19.82
N LYS A 153 20.13 -1.72 -19.88
CA LYS A 153 19.06 -1.17 -19.08
C LYS A 153 17.72 -1.67 -19.58
N VAL A 154 16.90 -2.16 -18.66
CA VAL A 154 15.60 -2.75 -18.97
C VAL A 154 14.48 -1.75 -18.73
N ILE A 155 13.66 -1.52 -19.75
CA ILE A 155 12.47 -0.69 -19.72
C ILE A 155 11.24 -1.57 -19.94
N SER A 156 10.42 -1.77 -18.91
CA SER A 156 9.17 -2.54 -19.03
C SER A 156 8.02 -1.66 -19.48
N ILE A 157 7.26 -2.15 -20.45
CA ILE A 157 6.02 -1.52 -20.92
C ILE A 157 4.89 -1.92 -20.00
N ASP A 158 4.19 -0.94 -19.46
CA ASP A 158 3.00 -1.04 -18.62
C ASP A 158 3.21 -1.71 -17.27
N ILE A 159 3.80 -2.89 -17.22
CA ILE A 159 4.16 -3.66 -16.03
C ILE A 159 5.30 -4.62 -16.35
N PRO A 160 6.29 -4.83 -15.48
CA PRO A 160 7.32 -5.83 -15.70
C PRO A 160 6.73 -7.21 -15.99
N SER A 161 7.17 -7.84 -17.08
CA SER A 161 6.65 -9.16 -17.46
C SER A 161 6.89 -10.18 -16.35
N GLY A 162 5.83 -10.89 -15.97
CA GLY A 162 5.82 -11.85 -14.86
C GLY A 162 5.37 -11.29 -13.52
N LEU A 163 5.27 -9.96 -13.35
CA LEU A 163 4.70 -9.33 -12.17
C LEU A 163 3.16 -9.32 -12.25
N HIS A 164 2.49 -9.78 -11.19
CA HIS A 164 1.03 -9.78 -11.13
C HIS A 164 0.48 -8.38 -10.85
N ALA A 165 -0.37 -7.86 -11.74
CA ALA A 165 -0.85 -6.48 -11.72
C ALA A 165 -1.64 -6.07 -10.47
N ASP A 166 -2.28 -7.00 -9.76
CA ASP A 166 -3.07 -6.69 -8.55
C ASP A 166 -2.27 -6.94 -7.27
N ILE A 167 -1.56 -8.07 -7.18
CA ILE A 167 -0.96 -8.52 -5.93
C ILE A 167 0.54 -8.20 -5.82
N GLY A 168 1.19 -7.80 -6.92
CA GLY A 168 2.58 -7.43 -6.93
C GLY A 168 3.55 -8.55 -6.59
N ILE A 169 3.26 -9.78 -7.01
CA ILE A 169 4.14 -10.94 -6.83
C ILE A 169 4.61 -11.42 -8.20
N ALA A 170 5.89 -11.74 -8.32
CA ALA A 170 6.43 -12.45 -9.46
C ALA A 170 5.94 -13.91 -9.47
N GLN A 171 5.53 -14.43 -10.64
CA GLN A 171 4.92 -15.76 -10.75
C GLN A 171 5.45 -16.58 -11.93
N PRO A 172 6.44 -17.45 -11.80
CA PRO A 172 7.36 -17.59 -10.65
C PRO A 172 8.50 -16.58 -10.70
N GLU A 173 8.78 -16.00 -11.89
CA GLU A 173 9.84 -15.06 -12.18
C GLU A 173 9.26 -13.77 -12.76
N GLY A 174 9.90 -12.64 -12.53
CA GLY A 174 9.55 -11.35 -13.11
C GLY A 174 10.77 -10.64 -13.67
N ILE A 175 10.54 -9.75 -14.62
CA ILE A 175 11.58 -8.85 -15.15
C ILE A 175 12.01 -7.88 -14.07
N ASN A 176 13.32 -7.72 -13.92
CA ASN A 176 13.97 -6.67 -13.13
C ASN A 176 14.18 -5.45 -14.02
N ALA A 177 13.20 -4.55 -14.04
CA ALA A 177 13.27 -3.34 -14.83
C ALA A 177 14.04 -2.24 -14.11
N ASP A 178 14.83 -1.45 -14.87
CA ASP A 178 15.37 -0.16 -14.38
C ASP A 178 14.29 0.90 -14.40
N TYR A 179 13.40 0.83 -15.39
CA TYR A 179 12.28 1.74 -15.59
C TYR A 179 11.02 0.97 -16.00
N THR A 180 9.86 1.44 -15.52
CA THR A 180 8.56 0.96 -16.00
C THR A 180 7.75 2.15 -16.52
N ILE A 181 7.35 2.11 -17.80
CA ILE A 181 6.48 3.11 -18.41
C ILE A 181 5.07 2.55 -18.39
N THR A 182 4.26 2.98 -17.42
CA THR A 182 2.90 2.46 -17.20
C THR A 182 1.86 3.34 -17.88
N MET A 183 0.90 2.72 -18.56
CA MET A 183 -0.07 3.42 -19.41
C MET A 183 -1.24 4.00 -18.59
N GLY A 184 -1.43 5.31 -18.66
CA GLY A 184 -2.47 6.09 -18.02
C GLY A 184 -2.40 6.12 -16.49
N HIS A 185 -2.45 4.97 -15.84
CA HIS A 185 -2.41 4.84 -14.39
C HIS A 185 -1.59 3.62 -13.95
N PRO A 186 -0.78 3.76 -12.89
CA PRO A 186 -0.05 2.63 -12.34
C PRO A 186 -1.00 1.56 -11.82
N LYS A 187 -0.58 0.30 -11.94
CA LYS A 187 -1.31 -0.85 -11.41
C LYS A 187 -0.97 -1.03 -9.93
N VAL A 188 -1.93 -1.54 -9.16
CA VAL A 188 -1.75 -1.81 -7.72
C VAL A 188 -0.49 -2.66 -7.49
N GLY A 189 -0.27 -3.67 -8.33
CA GLY A 189 0.87 -4.58 -8.21
C GLY A 189 2.24 -3.94 -8.39
N LEU A 190 2.34 -2.79 -9.08
CA LEU A 190 3.60 -2.05 -9.18
C LEU A 190 4.08 -1.49 -7.84
N ILE A 191 3.14 -1.26 -6.92
CA ILE A 191 3.39 -0.63 -5.62
C ILE A 191 3.43 -1.67 -4.49
N MET A 192 2.81 -2.85 -4.71
CA MET A 192 2.69 -3.89 -3.68
C MET A 192 3.84 -4.90 -3.76
N ARG A 193 4.33 -5.38 -2.62
CA ARG A 193 5.28 -6.51 -2.44
C ARG A 193 6.55 -6.44 -3.31
N ASP A 194 6.66 -7.34 -4.33
CA ASP A 194 7.83 -7.41 -5.23
C ASP A 194 7.82 -6.26 -6.24
N GLY A 195 6.65 -5.62 -6.43
CA GLY A 195 6.45 -4.54 -7.40
C GLY A 195 7.52 -3.46 -7.34
N PRO A 196 7.77 -2.82 -6.16
CA PRO A 196 8.77 -1.76 -6.06
C PRO A 196 10.20 -2.21 -6.41
N SER A 197 10.54 -3.48 -6.16
CA SER A 197 11.87 -4.02 -6.47
C SER A 197 12.03 -4.42 -7.93
N LEU A 198 10.93 -4.80 -8.61
CA LEU A 198 10.95 -5.25 -10.00
C LEU A 198 10.67 -4.13 -10.99
N SER A 199 9.97 -3.06 -10.58
CA SER A 199 9.52 -2.00 -11.48
C SER A 199 10.55 -0.90 -11.74
N GLY A 200 11.59 -0.80 -10.92
CA GLY A 200 12.51 0.33 -10.98
C GLY A 200 11.79 1.67 -10.82
N GLU A 201 12.21 2.68 -11.56
CA GLU A 201 11.56 3.99 -11.58
C GLU A 201 10.30 3.95 -12.46
N ILE A 202 9.15 4.32 -11.87
CA ILE A 202 7.85 4.25 -12.54
C ILE A 202 7.50 5.60 -13.20
N HIS A 203 7.35 5.59 -14.52
CA HIS A 203 6.89 6.72 -15.32
C HIS A 203 5.46 6.47 -15.82
N VAL A 204 4.58 7.45 -15.58
CA VAL A 204 3.17 7.37 -16.01
C VAL A 204 3.00 8.03 -17.35
N ALA A 205 2.67 7.25 -18.37
CA ALA A 205 2.41 7.70 -19.73
C ALA A 205 0.94 8.14 -19.87
N ASP A 206 0.70 9.42 -20.16
CA ASP A 206 -0.64 9.89 -20.50
C ASP A 206 -0.93 9.58 -21.99
N ILE A 207 -1.64 8.49 -22.23
CA ILE A 207 -2.01 8.05 -23.58
C ILE A 207 -3.38 8.57 -24.02
N GLY A 208 -4.00 9.47 -23.26
CA GLY A 208 -5.26 10.14 -23.62
C GLY A 208 -6.53 9.40 -23.17
N PHE A 209 -6.49 8.68 -22.05
CA PHE A 209 -7.72 8.10 -21.47
C PHE A 209 -8.72 9.20 -21.07
N PRO A 210 -10.00 9.09 -21.45
CA PRO A 210 -11.01 10.07 -21.08
C PRO A 210 -11.32 10.07 -19.58
N ASP A 211 -11.37 11.25 -18.95
CA ASP A 211 -11.75 11.39 -17.53
C ASP A 211 -13.11 10.73 -17.21
N LYS A 212 -14.06 10.79 -18.16
CA LYS A 212 -15.36 10.16 -17.99
C LYS A 212 -15.27 8.64 -17.86
N ALA A 213 -14.39 7.99 -18.61
CA ALA A 213 -14.16 6.55 -18.51
C ALA A 213 -13.59 6.19 -17.15
N LEU A 214 -12.59 6.96 -16.68
CA LEU A 214 -11.97 6.76 -15.37
C LEU A 214 -12.96 6.93 -14.19
N ASN A 215 -13.90 7.86 -14.29
CA ASN A 215 -14.89 8.11 -13.25
C ASN A 215 -15.99 7.03 -13.19
N ASN A 216 -16.19 6.27 -14.25
CA ASN A 216 -17.19 5.21 -14.35
C ASN A 216 -16.67 3.83 -13.90
N LEU A 217 -15.40 3.71 -13.54
CA LEU A 217 -14.84 2.44 -13.05
C LEU A 217 -15.53 1.97 -11.77
N LYS A 218 -15.79 0.66 -11.68
CA LYS A 218 -16.41 0.01 -10.53
C LYS A 218 -15.36 -0.51 -9.52
N GLY A 219 -15.84 -0.85 -8.31
CA GLY A 219 -15.02 -1.40 -7.22
C GLY A 219 -14.32 -0.32 -6.38
N LEU A 220 -13.40 -0.74 -5.53
CA LEU A 220 -12.63 0.15 -4.66
C LEU A 220 -11.73 1.10 -5.49
N LYS A 221 -11.65 2.34 -5.04
CA LYS A 221 -10.80 3.37 -5.65
C LYS A 221 -9.43 3.38 -4.98
N TRP A 222 -8.46 2.81 -5.66
CA TRP A 222 -7.09 2.67 -5.19
C TRP A 222 -6.28 3.95 -5.42
N LYS A 223 -5.51 4.34 -4.42
CA LYS A 223 -4.69 5.55 -4.45
C LYS A 223 -3.37 5.32 -3.71
N LEU A 224 -2.25 5.67 -4.33
CA LEU A 224 -0.97 5.82 -3.63
C LEU A 224 -0.96 7.19 -2.94
N LEU A 225 -0.73 7.20 -1.63
CA LEU A 225 -0.55 8.42 -0.86
C LEU A 225 0.72 9.15 -1.33
N GLN A 226 0.59 10.45 -1.54
CA GLN A 226 1.67 11.34 -1.91
C GLN A 226 1.85 12.40 -0.83
N GLU A 227 3.00 13.05 -0.80
CA GLU A 227 3.32 14.10 0.16
C GLU A 227 2.23 15.16 0.30
N LYS A 228 1.73 15.66 -0.83
CA LYS A 228 0.62 16.63 -0.87
C LYS A 228 -0.69 16.15 -0.23
N ASP A 229 -0.92 14.82 -0.20
CA ASP A 229 -2.12 14.24 0.43
C ASP A 229 -1.99 14.23 1.96
N ILE A 230 -0.76 14.26 2.48
CA ILE A 230 -0.42 14.17 3.90
C ILE A 230 -0.22 15.57 4.49
N SER A 231 0.57 16.42 3.83
CA SER A 231 0.90 17.77 4.33
C SER A 231 -0.32 18.65 4.58
N SER A 232 -1.40 18.45 3.81
CA SER A 232 -2.66 19.19 3.99
C SER A 232 -3.50 18.73 5.18
N LEU A 233 -3.18 17.60 5.81
CA LEU A 233 -3.96 17.02 6.91
C LEU A 233 -3.60 17.64 8.26
N LEU A 234 -2.34 18.00 8.47
CA LEU A 234 -1.89 18.60 9.72
C LEU A 234 -2.21 20.10 9.73
N LYS A 235 -2.95 20.53 10.75
CA LYS A 235 -3.29 21.94 10.91
C LYS A 235 -2.27 22.63 11.83
N PRO A 236 -1.90 23.88 11.54
CA PRO A 236 -1.04 24.64 12.43
C PRO A 236 -1.64 24.75 13.85
N ILE A 237 -0.77 24.68 14.86
CA ILE A 237 -1.18 24.85 16.25
C ILE A 237 -1.39 26.35 16.54
N ASN A 238 -2.56 26.71 17.05
CA ASN A 238 -2.86 28.09 17.43
C ASN A 238 -2.10 28.48 18.70
N ASN A 239 -1.62 29.72 18.76
CA ASN A 239 -0.90 30.26 19.93
C ASN A 239 -1.73 30.30 21.24
N ASP A 240 -3.07 30.30 21.14
CA ASP A 240 -3.99 30.25 22.27
C ASP A 240 -4.38 28.82 22.70
N THR A 241 -3.66 27.81 22.19
CA THR A 241 -3.94 26.43 22.54
C THR A 241 -3.60 26.11 24.01
N ASN A 242 -4.18 25.02 24.50
CA ASN A 242 -3.91 24.47 25.82
C ASN A 242 -4.13 22.95 25.79
N LYS A 243 -3.71 22.25 26.86
CA LYS A 243 -3.80 20.78 26.95
C LYS A 243 -5.21 20.20 26.70
N TYR A 244 -6.28 20.93 26.96
CA TYR A 244 -7.64 20.47 26.73
C TYR A 244 -8.04 20.60 25.25
N LYS A 245 -7.57 21.67 24.58
CA LYS A 245 -7.80 21.88 23.15
C LYS A 245 -6.99 20.92 22.27
N GLN A 246 -5.85 20.42 22.79
CA GLN A 246 -5.01 19.43 22.10
C GLN A 246 -5.54 17.99 22.20
N GLY A 247 -6.69 17.81 22.86
CA GLY A 247 -7.42 16.56 22.90
C GLY A 247 -7.06 15.64 24.05
N LYS A 248 -8.01 14.73 24.33
CA LYS A 248 -8.00 13.83 25.49
C LYS A 248 -8.16 12.38 25.04
N VAL A 249 -7.17 11.56 25.32
CA VAL A 249 -7.10 10.16 24.93
C VAL A 249 -7.32 9.26 26.15
N LEU A 250 -8.29 8.35 26.08
CA LEU A 250 -8.44 7.26 27.04
C LEU A 250 -7.85 5.97 26.43
N ILE A 251 -6.87 5.39 27.09
CA ILE A 251 -6.18 4.20 26.63
C ILE A 251 -6.51 3.03 27.56
N ILE A 252 -6.98 1.93 26.98
CA ILE A 252 -7.28 0.67 27.67
C ILE A 252 -6.32 -0.36 27.08
N ALA A 253 -5.16 -0.49 27.73
CA ALA A 253 -4.04 -1.25 27.18
C ALA A 253 -3.19 -1.89 28.28
N GLY A 254 -2.45 -2.94 27.94
CA GLY A 254 -1.51 -3.60 28.80
C GLY A 254 -2.14 -4.58 29.80
N SER A 255 -1.31 -5.52 30.22
CA SER A 255 -1.59 -6.50 31.24
C SER A 255 -0.27 -7.00 31.85
N LYS A 256 -0.29 -7.88 32.82
CA LYS A 256 0.92 -8.47 33.41
C LYS A 256 1.77 -9.15 32.33
N GLY A 257 3.03 -8.71 32.19
CA GLY A 257 3.94 -9.13 31.12
C GLY A 257 3.87 -8.27 29.84
N MET A 258 2.83 -7.44 29.66
CA MET A 258 2.62 -6.61 28.47
C MET A 258 2.42 -5.12 28.80
N THR A 259 2.92 -4.63 29.93
CA THR A 259 2.85 -3.22 30.34
C THR A 259 3.55 -2.26 29.37
N GLY A 260 4.49 -2.77 28.56
CA GLY A 260 5.18 -2.02 27.51
C GLY A 260 4.23 -1.50 26.43
N ALA A 261 3.21 -2.28 26.07
CA ALA A 261 2.23 -1.89 25.06
C ALA A 261 1.45 -0.62 25.46
N ALA A 262 0.99 -0.55 26.74
CA ALA A 262 0.33 0.63 27.27
C ALA A 262 1.25 1.86 27.25
N ALA A 263 2.53 1.69 27.62
CA ALA A 263 3.50 2.76 27.60
C ALA A 263 3.76 3.30 26.18
N LEU A 264 4.03 2.40 25.23
CA LEU A 264 4.28 2.75 23.82
C LEU A 264 3.07 3.44 23.17
N CYS A 265 1.86 2.94 23.43
CA CYS A 265 0.63 3.53 22.95
C CYS A 265 0.41 4.94 23.53
N SER A 266 0.62 5.13 24.85
CA SER A 266 0.49 6.44 25.50
C SER A 266 1.51 7.45 24.97
N LEU A 267 2.76 7.03 24.84
CA LEU A 267 3.81 7.88 24.27
C LEU A 267 3.55 8.18 22.78
N GLY A 268 3.03 7.23 22.01
CA GLY A 268 2.62 7.45 20.64
C GLY A 268 1.58 8.57 20.51
N ALA A 269 0.58 8.60 21.40
CA ALA A 269 -0.42 9.67 21.46
C ALA A 269 0.20 11.05 21.83
N PHE A 270 1.09 11.09 22.81
CA PHE A 270 1.77 12.34 23.18
C PHE A 270 2.71 12.86 22.09
N ARG A 271 3.46 11.96 21.43
CA ARG A 271 4.44 12.34 20.40
C ARG A 271 3.82 12.97 19.14
N VAL A 272 2.53 12.73 18.92
CA VAL A 272 1.76 13.40 17.85
C VAL A 272 0.96 14.62 18.35
N GLY A 273 1.11 15.01 19.64
CA GLY A 273 0.57 16.25 20.17
C GLY A 273 -0.72 16.13 20.99
N ALA A 274 -1.16 14.93 21.40
CA ALA A 274 -2.29 14.80 22.32
C ALA A 274 -2.02 15.56 23.65
N GLY A 275 -2.99 16.33 24.10
CA GLY A 275 -2.81 17.20 25.27
C GLY A 275 -2.92 16.48 26.62
N LEU A 276 -3.76 15.47 26.71
CA LEU A 276 -4.00 14.68 27.91
C LEU A 276 -4.23 13.20 27.58
N VAL A 277 -3.59 12.33 28.34
CA VAL A 277 -3.77 10.89 28.24
C VAL A 277 -4.15 10.32 29.61
N ILE A 278 -5.20 9.50 29.65
CA ILE A 278 -5.50 8.60 30.78
C ILE A 278 -5.24 7.18 30.32
N SER A 279 -4.34 6.47 30.99
CA SER A 279 -4.11 5.04 30.76
C SER A 279 -4.80 4.23 31.84
N ALA A 280 -5.84 3.45 31.48
CA ALA A 280 -6.45 2.49 32.41
C ALA A 280 -5.46 1.35 32.69
N ALA A 281 -5.29 1.02 33.96
CA ALA A 281 -4.33 0.03 34.42
C ALA A 281 -4.97 -0.94 35.43
N PRO A 282 -4.78 -2.28 35.30
CA PRO A 282 -5.08 -3.21 36.38
C PRO A 282 -4.33 -2.80 37.65
N SER A 283 -5.05 -2.82 38.81
CA SER A 283 -4.53 -2.27 40.09
C SER A 283 -3.21 -2.88 40.50
N SER A 284 -3.03 -4.17 40.30
CA SER A 284 -1.82 -4.92 40.71
C SER A 284 -0.55 -4.53 39.91
N ILE A 285 -0.68 -3.82 38.79
CA ILE A 285 0.44 -3.40 37.93
C ILE A 285 0.48 -1.89 37.71
N ASN A 286 -0.34 -1.09 38.41
CA ASN A 286 -0.43 0.36 38.26
C ASN A 286 0.92 1.07 38.49
N ASP A 287 1.67 0.67 39.51
CA ASP A 287 2.98 1.23 39.82
C ASP A 287 3.98 1.14 38.65
N ILE A 288 3.80 0.14 37.77
CA ILE A 288 4.64 -0.04 36.58
C ILE A 288 4.27 1.03 35.55
N TYR A 289 2.99 1.34 35.40
CA TYR A 289 2.51 2.39 34.48
C TYR A 289 3.02 3.75 34.90
N GLU A 290 2.85 4.12 36.18
CA GLU A 290 3.31 5.40 36.69
C GLU A 290 4.82 5.63 36.56
N LYS A 291 5.60 4.54 36.65
CA LYS A 291 7.06 4.59 36.41
C LYS A 291 7.45 4.70 34.94
N LYS A 292 6.64 4.13 34.04
CA LYS A 292 6.97 4.09 32.61
C LYS A 292 6.42 5.28 31.81
N ILE A 293 5.33 5.89 32.27
CA ILE A 293 4.57 6.90 31.52
C ILE A 293 4.39 8.12 32.43
N THR A 294 5.43 8.93 32.54
CA THR A 294 5.48 10.09 33.45
C THR A 294 4.39 11.12 33.16
N GLU A 295 4.05 11.32 31.88
CA GLU A 295 3.13 12.37 31.43
C GLU A 295 1.66 11.96 31.46
N ALA A 296 1.36 10.63 31.52
CA ALA A 296 -0.02 10.14 31.55
C ALA A 296 -0.56 10.01 32.98
N MET A 297 -1.83 10.32 33.11
CA MET A 297 -2.60 9.94 34.31
C MET A 297 -2.98 8.47 34.22
N THR A 298 -3.12 7.80 35.35
CA THR A 298 -3.63 6.42 35.41
C THR A 298 -5.08 6.39 35.91
N LEU A 299 -5.86 5.44 35.39
CA LEU A 299 -7.16 5.05 35.91
C LEU A 299 -7.02 3.62 36.47
N ILE A 300 -7.01 3.51 37.78
CA ILE A 300 -6.82 2.23 38.48
C ILE A 300 -8.09 1.37 38.33
N CYS A 301 -7.95 0.18 37.79
CA CYS A 301 -9.01 -0.81 37.61
C CYS A 301 -8.75 -2.02 38.54
N GLU A 302 -9.64 -2.28 39.49
CA GLU A 302 -9.47 -3.38 40.45
C GLU A 302 -9.43 -4.75 39.71
N ASP A 303 -8.38 -5.52 39.93
CA ASP A 303 -8.09 -6.73 39.20
C ASP A 303 -7.91 -8.00 40.08
N ASN A 304 -8.12 -7.89 41.39
CA ASN A 304 -7.90 -8.98 42.35
C ASN A 304 -6.52 -9.65 42.24
N ASN A 305 -5.48 -8.87 41.96
CA ASN A 305 -4.10 -9.32 41.71
C ASN A 305 -3.91 -10.24 40.49
N HIS A 306 -4.84 -10.26 39.55
CA HIS A 306 -4.71 -11.08 38.33
C HIS A 306 -3.78 -10.44 37.26
N GLY A 307 -3.62 -9.14 37.27
CA GLY A 307 -2.79 -8.40 36.28
C GLY A 307 -3.46 -8.24 34.90
N TYR A 308 -4.78 -8.35 34.82
CA TYR A 308 -5.56 -8.11 33.60
C TYR A 308 -6.93 -7.53 33.92
N PHE A 309 -7.59 -6.94 32.92
CA PHE A 309 -8.90 -6.32 33.08
C PHE A 309 -10.01 -7.36 33.31
N LEU A 310 -10.88 -7.08 34.26
CA LEU A 310 -12.06 -7.86 34.57
C LEU A 310 -13.32 -7.22 33.97
N LEU A 311 -14.38 -8.00 33.75
CA LEU A 311 -15.64 -7.48 33.19
C LEU A 311 -16.26 -6.35 34.04
N ASN A 312 -16.12 -6.40 35.38
CA ASN A 312 -16.65 -5.39 36.30
C ASN A 312 -15.89 -4.04 36.24
N ASN A 313 -14.69 -3.98 35.62
CA ASN A 313 -14.00 -2.71 35.38
C ASN A 313 -14.74 -1.80 34.37
N PHE A 314 -15.72 -2.35 33.66
CA PHE A 314 -16.53 -1.59 32.72
C PHE A 314 -17.15 -0.34 33.35
N ASP A 315 -17.73 -0.45 34.53
CA ASP A 315 -18.46 0.64 35.16
C ASP A 315 -17.54 1.81 35.54
N GLU A 316 -16.29 1.52 35.87
CA GLU A 316 -15.28 2.53 36.17
C GLU A 316 -14.72 3.20 34.91
N VAL A 317 -14.35 2.40 33.92
CA VAL A 317 -13.80 2.89 32.66
C VAL A 317 -14.84 3.70 31.88
N SER A 318 -16.11 3.26 31.85
CA SER A 318 -17.18 3.95 31.14
C SER A 318 -17.46 5.35 31.66
N LYS A 319 -17.23 5.63 32.93
CA LYS A 319 -17.32 7.00 33.50
C LYS A 319 -16.35 8.00 32.86
N LYS A 320 -15.27 7.49 32.21
CA LYS A 320 -14.29 8.31 31.52
C LYS A 320 -14.61 8.57 30.04
N PHE A 321 -15.65 7.93 29.49
CA PHE A 321 -16.05 8.18 28.09
C PHE A 321 -16.44 9.63 27.82
N GLU A 322 -17.18 10.27 28.73
CA GLU A 322 -17.53 11.68 28.57
C GLU A 322 -16.33 12.61 28.58
N TRP A 323 -15.32 12.28 29.37
CA TRP A 323 -14.07 13.04 29.43
C TRP A 323 -13.23 12.90 28.15
N ALA A 324 -13.23 11.70 27.53
CA ALA A 324 -12.38 11.39 26.40
C ALA A 324 -12.92 11.96 25.07
N ASP A 325 -12.03 12.36 24.19
CA ASP A 325 -12.34 12.68 22.80
C ASP A 325 -12.17 11.44 21.90
N VAL A 326 -11.34 10.47 22.32
CA VAL A 326 -11.12 9.19 21.66
C VAL A 326 -10.78 8.10 22.68
N VAL A 327 -11.13 6.87 22.37
CA VAL A 327 -10.79 5.67 23.18
C VAL A 327 -9.91 4.74 22.34
N ILE A 328 -8.77 4.31 22.90
CA ILE A 328 -7.91 3.27 22.33
C ILE A 328 -8.05 2.02 23.18
N ILE A 329 -8.31 0.88 22.54
CA ILE A 329 -8.46 -0.39 23.27
C ILE A 329 -7.73 -1.51 22.54
N GLY A 330 -6.98 -2.29 23.29
CA GLY A 330 -6.48 -3.58 22.79
C GLY A 330 -4.98 -3.83 22.92
N PRO A 331 -4.09 -2.82 22.77
CA PRO A 331 -2.65 -3.07 22.87
C PRO A 331 -2.29 -3.80 24.16
N GLY A 332 -1.89 -5.08 24.05
CA GLY A 332 -1.41 -5.89 25.17
C GLY A 332 -2.42 -6.14 26.32
N ILE A 333 -3.74 -6.05 26.10
CA ILE A 333 -4.73 -6.35 27.17
C ILE A 333 -4.82 -7.84 27.52
N GLY A 334 -4.27 -8.70 26.67
CA GLY A 334 -4.33 -10.16 26.83
C GLY A 334 -5.61 -10.79 26.31
N CYS A 335 -5.65 -12.13 26.40
CA CYS A 335 -6.71 -12.95 25.79
C CYS A 335 -7.60 -13.67 26.82
N HIS A 336 -7.56 -13.27 28.10
CA HIS A 336 -8.40 -13.88 29.12
C HIS A 336 -9.88 -13.62 28.84
N ASN A 337 -10.78 -14.60 29.09
CA ASN A 337 -12.20 -14.47 28.77
C ASN A 337 -12.89 -13.25 29.41
N GLN A 338 -12.53 -12.92 30.68
CA GLN A 338 -13.03 -11.72 31.36
C GLN A 338 -12.64 -10.45 30.61
N THR A 339 -11.38 -10.35 30.16
CA THR A 339 -10.84 -9.21 29.40
C THR A 339 -11.51 -9.10 28.03
N ILE A 340 -11.71 -10.22 27.33
CA ILE A 340 -12.41 -10.20 26.01
C ILE A 340 -13.87 -9.75 26.18
N ASN A 341 -14.57 -10.23 27.22
CA ASN A 341 -15.93 -9.78 27.49
C ASN A 341 -16.00 -8.31 27.92
N PHE A 342 -15.04 -7.83 28.69
CA PHE A 342 -14.88 -6.43 29.02
C PHE A 342 -14.66 -5.57 27.77
N ALA A 343 -13.72 -5.95 26.90
CA ALA A 343 -13.46 -5.26 25.64
C ALA A 343 -14.69 -5.24 24.75
N LYS A 344 -15.39 -6.37 24.61
CA LYS A 344 -16.65 -6.47 23.86
C LYS A 344 -17.72 -5.51 24.39
N LYS A 345 -17.87 -5.41 25.70
CA LYS A 345 -18.84 -4.49 26.33
C LYS A 345 -18.49 -3.04 26.03
N ILE A 346 -17.20 -2.65 26.13
CA ILE A 346 -16.72 -1.31 25.79
C ILE A 346 -17.00 -0.98 24.31
N ILE A 347 -16.58 -1.85 23.40
CA ILE A 347 -16.71 -1.64 21.95
C ILE A 347 -18.18 -1.44 21.54
N ARG A 348 -19.13 -2.16 22.17
CA ARG A 348 -20.55 -2.03 21.88
C ARG A 348 -21.23 -0.80 22.49
N THR A 349 -20.69 -0.25 23.55
CA THR A 349 -21.35 0.80 24.33
C THR A 349 -20.72 2.17 24.22
N CYS A 350 -19.43 2.25 23.88
CA CYS A 350 -18.73 3.51 23.72
C CYS A 350 -19.27 4.26 22.47
N GLU A 351 -19.59 5.53 22.66
CA GLU A 351 -20.06 6.45 21.60
C GLU A 351 -18.98 7.44 21.13
N LYS A 352 -17.77 7.33 21.68
CA LYS A 352 -16.60 8.10 21.26
C LYS A 352 -15.84 7.39 20.15
N PRO A 353 -15.18 8.12 19.25
CA PRO A 353 -14.29 7.50 18.27
C PRO A 353 -13.36 6.48 18.93
N MET A 354 -13.17 5.32 18.29
CA MET A 354 -12.39 4.23 18.86
C MET A 354 -11.27 3.78 17.92
N ILE A 355 -10.11 3.46 18.53
CA ILE A 355 -9.04 2.71 17.88
C ILE A 355 -8.96 1.34 18.53
N ILE A 356 -9.13 0.29 17.74
CA ILE A 356 -9.17 -1.10 18.22
C ILE A 356 -7.99 -1.83 17.57
N ASP A 357 -7.02 -2.25 18.37
CA ASP A 357 -5.79 -2.89 17.90
C ASP A 357 -5.48 -4.17 18.67
N ALA A 358 -4.61 -4.99 18.13
CA ALA A 358 -4.01 -6.15 18.79
C ALA A 358 -5.03 -7.09 19.45
N ASP A 359 -4.91 -7.34 20.77
CA ASP A 359 -5.82 -8.24 21.48
C ASP A 359 -7.28 -7.76 21.50
N GLY A 360 -7.52 -6.45 21.33
CA GLY A 360 -8.87 -5.89 21.18
C GLY A 360 -9.60 -6.41 19.93
N LEU A 361 -8.87 -6.76 18.89
CA LEU A 361 -9.42 -7.32 17.66
C LEU A 361 -9.98 -8.74 17.81
N ARG A 362 -9.60 -9.44 18.88
CA ARG A 362 -10.07 -10.81 19.15
C ARG A 362 -11.57 -10.93 19.34
N VAL A 363 -12.25 -9.84 19.71
CA VAL A 363 -13.73 -9.79 19.82
C VAL A 363 -14.43 -10.05 18.50
N PHE A 364 -13.75 -9.79 17.37
CA PHE A 364 -14.26 -9.96 16.03
C PHE A 364 -13.91 -11.31 15.39
N ASN A 365 -13.11 -12.13 16.04
CA ASN A 365 -12.71 -13.42 15.49
C ASN A 365 -13.95 -14.26 15.14
N ARG A 366 -14.11 -14.60 13.83
CA ARG A 366 -15.26 -15.33 13.29
C ARG A 366 -16.62 -14.69 13.61
N ASN A 367 -16.66 -13.38 13.86
CA ASN A 367 -17.86 -12.67 14.28
C ASN A 367 -17.94 -11.25 13.69
N ASN A 368 -17.93 -11.17 12.37
CA ASN A 368 -18.00 -9.89 11.64
C ASN A 368 -19.31 -9.12 11.90
N ALA A 369 -20.38 -9.77 12.35
CA ALA A 369 -21.65 -9.12 12.69
C ALA A 369 -21.48 -8.08 13.82
N LEU A 370 -20.47 -8.20 14.66
CA LEU A 370 -20.19 -7.22 15.72
C LEU A 370 -19.83 -5.83 15.20
N PHE A 371 -19.32 -5.70 13.97
CA PHE A 371 -19.02 -4.38 13.42
C PHE A 371 -20.28 -3.49 13.29
N SER A 372 -21.42 -4.10 12.99
CA SER A 372 -22.71 -3.37 12.94
C SER A 372 -23.23 -2.90 14.29
N ASP A 373 -22.76 -3.48 15.39
CA ASP A 373 -23.13 -3.09 16.75
C ASP A 373 -22.32 -1.86 17.26
N ILE A 374 -21.27 -1.46 16.56
CA ILE A 374 -20.42 -0.32 16.96
C ILE A 374 -21.13 0.97 16.57
N LYS A 375 -21.41 1.80 17.58
CA LYS A 375 -22.17 3.05 17.40
C LYS A 375 -21.31 4.23 16.98
N ALA A 376 -20.06 4.24 17.40
CA ALA A 376 -19.12 5.32 17.16
C ALA A 376 -18.29 5.12 15.88
N PRO A 377 -17.69 6.16 15.30
CA PRO A 377 -16.64 6.00 14.32
C PRO A 377 -15.47 5.17 14.88
N PHE A 378 -14.96 4.22 14.14
CA PHE A 378 -13.89 3.35 14.63
C PHE A 378 -12.84 2.99 13.58
N VAL A 379 -11.64 2.70 14.06
CA VAL A 379 -10.51 2.20 13.29
C VAL A 379 -10.13 0.85 13.83
N ILE A 380 -9.91 -0.12 12.94
CA ILE A 380 -9.24 -1.38 13.28
C ILE A 380 -7.89 -1.43 12.57
N THR A 381 -6.87 -1.96 13.26
CA THR A 381 -5.48 -1.95 12.75
C THR A 381 -4.86 -3.36 12.69
N PRO A 382 -5.51 -4.35 12.03
CA PRO A 382 -4.99 -5.71 11.99
C PRO A 382 -3.75 -5.83 11.09
N HIS A 383 -2.75 -6.63 11.51
CA HIS A 383 -1.85 -7.25 10.56
C HIS A 383 -2.57 -8.43 9.85
N TYR A 384 -2.02 -8.96 8.76
CA TYR A 384 -2.71 -9.97 7.96
C TYR A 384 -3.05 -11.26 8.74
N GLY A 385 -2.27 -11.63 9.76
CA GLY A 385 -2.61 -12.76 10.63
C GLY A 385 -3.80 -12.49 11.56
N GLU A 386 -4.04 -11.23 11.98
CA GLU A 386 -5.23 -10.81 12.72
C GLU A 386 -6.43 -10.71 11.78
N LEU A 387 -6.22 -10.14 10.59
CA LEU A 387 -7.24 -10.05 9.56
C LEU A 387 -7.76 -11.43 9.13
N SER A 388 -6.87 -12.41 8.98
CA SER A 388 -7.19 -13.82 8.72
C SER A 388 -8.18 -14.38 9.76
N ARG A 389 -7.96 -14.11 11.05
CA ARG A 389 -8.87 -14.53 12.12
C ARG A 389 -10.22 -13.80 12.11
N ILE A 390 -10.21 -12.52 11.74
CA ILE A 390 -11.44 -11.70 11.62
C ILE A 390 -12.29 -12.22 10.46
N LEU A 391 -11.67 -12.46 9.30
CA LEU A 391 -12.35 -12.89 8.08
C LEU A 391 -12.69 -14.39 8.07
N ASP A 392 -12.06 -15.19 8.95
CA ASP A 392 -12.08 -16.68 8.93
C ASP A 392 -11.56 -17.24 7.59
N GLU A 393 -10.48 -16.61 7.05
CA GLU A 393 -9.86 -16.96 5.77
C GLU A 393 -8.38 -17.30 5.96
N ASP A 394 -7.84 -18.19 5.12
CA ASP A 394 -6.42 -18.51 5.12
C ASP A 394 -5.57 -17.27 4.74
N ILE A 395 -4.51 -17.03 5.47
CA ILE A 395 -3.59 -15.91 5.21
C ILE A 395 -2.99 -15.95 3.80
N LYS A 396 -2.82 -17.15 3.22
CA LYS A 396 -2.33 -17.31 1.84
C LYS A 396 -3.39 -16.83 0.83
N ILE A 397 -4.67 -17.08 1.10
CA ILE A 397 -5.78 -16.61 0.27
C ILE A 397 -5.84 -15.08 0.34
N ILE A 398 -5.80 -14.52 1.56
CA ILE A 398 -5.76 -13.05 1.73
C ILE A 398 -4.58 -12.46 0.96
N ASN A 399 -3.40 -13.06 1.09
CA ASN A 399 -2.22 -12.61 0.41
C ASN A 399 -2.35 -12.63 -1.14
N ASN A 400 -3.00 -13.61 -1.70
CA ASN A 400 -3.09 -13.78 -3.15
C ASN A 400 -4.33 -13.13 -3.79
N GLN A 401 -5.30 -12.68 -2.98
CA GLN A 401 -6.59 -12.15 -3.45
C GLN A 401 -7.04 -10.92 -2.66
N PHE A 402 -6.10 -10.17 -2.05
CA PHE A 402 -6.46 -9.08 -1.14
C PHE A 402 -7.35 -8.01 -1.80
N THR A 403 -7.20 -7.76 -3.09
CA THR A 403 -8.00 -6.76 -3.80
C THR A 403 -9.48 -7.11 -3.81
N SER A 404 -9.84 -8.37 -4.12
CA SER A 404 -11.23 -8.83 -4.09
C SER A 404 -11.75 -9.02 -2.66
N ILE A 405 -10.90 -9.52 -1.74
CA ILE A 405 -11.27 -9.68 -0.34
C ILE A 405 -11.56 -8.33 0.31
N PHE A 406 -10.80 -7.30 -0.03
CA PHE A 406 -11.05 -5.94 0.45
C PHE A 406 -12.34 -5.36 -0.15
N ASP A 407 -12.63 -5.60 -1.44
CA ASP A 407 -13.91 -5.22 -2.04
C ASP A 407 -15.09 -5.82 -1.25
N ASP A 408 -15.09 -7.15 -1.07
CA ASP A 408 -16.17 -7.89 -0.38
C ASP A 408 -16.31 -7.48 1.11
N PHE A 409 -15.19 -7.25 1.79
CA PHE A 409 -15.19 -6.84 3.19
C PHE A 409 -15.77 -5.43 3.37
N MET A 410 -15.35 -4.48 2.53
CA MET A 410 -15.76 -3.08 2.63
C MET A 410 -17.22 -2.84 2.27
N GLU A 411 -17.89 -3.76 1.57
CA GLU A 411 -19.35 -3.68 1.34
C GLU A 411 -20.15 -3.68 2.64
N LYS A 412 -19.65 -4.33 3.69
CA LYS A 412 -20.35 -4.53 4.98
C LYS A 412 -19.66 -3.83 6.16
N PHE A 413 -18.49 -3.24 5.93
CA PHE A 413 -17.69 -2.62 6.97
C PHE A 413 -17.77 -1.09 6.90
N ASN A 414 -18.18 -0.48 8.02
CA ASN A 414 -18.42 0.96 8.12
C ASN A 414 -17.34 1.76 8.86
N GLY A 415 -16.29 1.09 9.33
CA GLY A 415 -15.13 1.70 9.99
C GLY A 415 -13.99 2.04 9.02
N VAL A 416 -12.84 2.38 9.59
CA VAL A 416 -11.55 2.45 8.88
C VAL A 416 -10.76 1.17 9.15
N LEU A 417 -10.33 0.49 8.11
CA LEU A 417 -9.40 -0.63 8.20
C LEU A 417 -7.99 -0.18 7.84
N VAL A 418 -7.07 -0.28 8.79
CA VAL A 418 -5.62 -0.15 8.53
C VAL A 418 -5.05 -1.56 8.44
N ALA A 419 -4.98 -2.11 7.24
CA ALA A 419 -4.38 -3.42 6.99
C ALA A 419 -2.85 -3.29 7.00
N LYS A 420 -2.23 -3.68 8.14
CA LYS A 420 -0.78 -3.59 8.36
C LYS A 420 -0.05 -4.65 7.55
N ASN A 421 0.69 -4.22 6.54
CA ASN A 421 1.58 -5.02 5.70
C ASN A 421 2.65 -4.08 5.10
N ALA A 422 3.50 -4.60 4.25
CA ALA A 422 4.46 -3.83 3.45
C ALA A 422 4.05 -3.87 1.95
N PRO A 423 3.46 -2.78 1.44
CA PRO A 423 3.00 -1.55 2.10
C PRO A 423 1.68 -1.72 2.88
N SER A 424 1.38 -0.75 3.77
CA SER A 424 0.10 -0.72 4.50
C SER A 424 -1.01 -0.10 3.67
N CYS A 425 -2.24 -0.65 3.80
CA CYS A 425 -3.43 -0.15 3.13
C CYS A 425 -4.41 0.45 4.16
N ILE A 426 -4.91 1.65 3.89
CA ILE A 426 -5.95 2.31 4.68
C ILE A 426 -7.24 2.31 3.86
N LEU A 427 -8.24 1.59 4.33
CA LEU A 427 -9.52 1.43 3.64
C LEU A 427 -10.63 2.13 4.41
N HIS A 428 -11.41 2.93 3.71
CA HIS A 428 -12.61 3.55 4.26
C HIS A 428 -13.65 3.75 3.15
N LYS A 429 -14.88 3.26 3.37
CA LYS A 429 -15.96 3.31 2.36
C LYS A 429 -15.48 2.69 1.04
N ASN A 430 -15.52 3.45 -0.04
CA ASN A 430 -15.13 2.98 -1.38
C ASN A 430 -13.70 3.39 -1.77
N ASN A 431 -12.81 3.68 -0.81
CA ASN A 431 -11.45 4.15 -1.07
C ASN A 431 -10.40 3.28 -0.39
N VAL A 432 -9.30 3.04 -1.08
CA VAL A 432 -8.09 2.42 -0.54
C VAL A 432 -6.91 3.37 -0.75
N SER A 433 -6.27 3.75 0.34
CA SER A 433 -5.03 4.52 0.30
C SER A 433 -3.86 3.59 0.63
N ILE A 434 -2.90 3.46 -0.28
CA ILE A 434 -1.66 2.70 -0.06
C ILE A 434 -0.60 3.66 0.45
N ASN A 435 0.05 3.30 1.55
CA ASN A 435 1.18 4.04 2.10
C ASN A 435 2.48 3.31 1.76
N SER A 436 3.37 3.95 1.00
CA SER A 436 4.66 3.38 0.58
C SER A 436 5.81 3.69 1.54
N SER A 437 5.61 4.53 2.57
CA SER A 437 6.64 4.76 3.59
C SER A 437 6.75 3.59 4.56
N GLY A 438 7.93 3.42 5.12
CA GLY A 438 8.26 2.35 6.05
C GLY A 438 9.12 1.26 5.42
N ASN A 439 9.81 0.52 6.27
CA ASN A 439 10.77 -0.50 5.88
C ASN A 439 10.66 -1.75 6.79
N PRO A 440 11.31 -2.86 6.44
CA PRO A 440 11.25 -4.11 7.22
C PRO A 440 11.70 -4.00 8.68
N GLY A 441 12.43 -2.96 9.08
CA GLY A 441 12.78 -2.70 10.48
C GLY A 441 11.56 -2.51 11.39
N LEU A 442 10.40 -2.11 10.84
CA LEU A 442 9.12 -2.04 11.55
C LEU A 442 8.59 -3.42 12.00
N ALA A 443 9.15 -4.53 11.52
CA ALA A 443 8.81 -5.87 11.95
C ALA A 443 9.39 -6.21 13.34
N THR A 444 9.19 -5.31 14.31
CA THR A 444 9.58 -5.47 15.72
C THR A 444 8.40 -5.21 16.65
N ALA A 445 8.41 -5.84 17.83
CA ALA A 445 7.31 -5.72 18.79
C ALA A 445 7.14 -4.28 19.28
N GLY A 446 5.88 -3.84 19.42
CA GLY A 446 5.53 -2.54 19.97
C GLY A 446 5.33 -1.42 18.94
N THR A 447 5.78 -1.58 17.70
CA THR A 447 5.59 -0.56 16.64
C THR A 447 4.11 -0.35 16.32
N GLY A 448 3.29 -1.42 16.36
CA GLY A 448 1.83 -1.33 16.25
C GLY A 448 1.19 -0.56 17.39
N ASP A 449 1.68 -0.75 18.62
CA ASP A 449 1.18 -0.03 19.80
C ASP A 449 1.43 1.49 19.68
N VAL A 450 2.62 1.86 19.17
CA VAL A 450 2.94 3.26 18.83
C VAL A 450 1.96 3.80 17.79
N LEU A 451 1.73 3.07 16.71
CA LEU A 451 0.81 3.47 15.63
C LEU A 451 -0.62 3.68 16.16
N ALA A 452 -1.13 2.76 16.98
CA ALA A 452 -2.46 2.89 17.59
C ALA A 452 -2.54 4.18 18.43
N GLY A 453 -1.50 4.48 19.22
CA GLY A 453 -1.37 5.73 19.97
C GLY A 453 -1.38 6.97 19.07
N MET A 454 -0.62 6.94 17.98
CA MET A 454 -0.56 8.05 17.02
C MET A 454 -1.93 8.32 16.37
N ILE A 455 -2.63 7.29 15.91
CA ILE A 455 -3.97 7.45 15.31
C ILE A 455 -4.90 8.09 16.33
N GLY A 456 -4.94 7.58 17.57
CA GLY A 456 -5.76 8.15 18.64
C GLY A 456 -5.39 9.57 18.97
N GLY A 457 -4.10 9.91 19.03
CA GLY A 457 -3.62 11.27 19.29
C GLY A 457 -4.07 12.27 18.22
N PHE A 458 -4.04 11.90 16.93
CA PHE A 458 -4.54 12.76 15.85
C PHE A 458 -6.08 12.88 15.86
N VAL A 459 -6.80 11.81 16.17
CA VAL A 459 -8.27 11.86 16.33
C VAL A 459 -8.65 12.79 17.49
N ALA A 460 -7.95 12.72 18.61
CA ALA A 460 -8.18 13.60 19.77
C ALA A 460 -7.99 15.08 19.43
N GLN A 461 -7.09 15.42 18.52
CA GLN A 461 -6.86 16.77 18.00
C GLN A 461 -7.88 17.23 16.95
N GLY A 462 -8.90 16.40 16.67
CA GLY A 462 -10.03 16.76 15.81
C GLY A 462 -9.91 16.33 14.35
N LEU A 463 -8.93 15.47 14.00
CA LEU A 463 -8.93 14.82 12.69
C LEU A 463 -10.02 13.74 12.67
N ASN A 464 -10.68 13.57 11.51
CA ASN A 464 -11.53 12.41 11.33
C ASN A 464 -10.70 11.11 11.30
N ILE A 465 -11.34 9.98 11.54
CA ILE A 465 -10.65 8.68 11.70
C ILE A 465 -9.88 8.23 10.44
N GLU A 466 -10.33 8.61 9.23
CA GLU A 466 -9.66 8.26 7.98
C GLU A 466 -8.35 9.07 7.82
N ASP A 467 -8.44 10.39 7.96
CA ASP A 467 -7.29 11.29 7.81
C ASP A 467 -6.25 11.06 8.91
N ALA A 468 -6.70 10.86 10.17
CA ALA A 468 -5.82 10.48 11.27
C ALA A 468 -5.06 9.17 10.98
N SER A 469 -5.74 8.17 10.40
CA SER A 469 -5.10 6.91 10.02
C SER A 469 -4.07 7.08 8.90
N LYS A 470 -4.39 7.86 7.85
CA LYS A 470 -3.44 8.16 6.76
C LYS A 470 -2.20 8.88 7.26
N LEU A 471 -2.41 9.93 8.05
CA LEU A 471 -1.32 10.74 8.61
C LEU A 471 -0.43 9.90 9.54
N ALA A 472 -1.04 9.15 10.47
CA ALA A 472 -0.32 8.30 11.41
C ALA A 472 0.50 7.22 10.71
N VAL A 473 -0.10 6.48 9.75
CA VAL A 473 0.60 5.42 9.02
C VAL A 473 1.77 5.99 8.21
N ASN A 474 1.60 7.15 7.59
CA ASN A 474 2.65 7.80 6.81
C ASN A 474 3.82 8.27 7.69
N ILE A 475 3.54 9.03 8.75
CA ILE A 475 4.57 9.53 9.68
C ILE A 475 5.28 8.36 10.38
N HIS A 476 4.55 7.33 10.80
CA HIS A 476 5.12 6.13 11.41
C HIS A 476 6.10 5.42 10.47
N GLY A 477 5.73 5.27 9.19
CA GLY A 477 6.62 4.72 8.17
C GLY A 477 7.85 5.59 7.93
N LYS A 478 7.67 6.89 7.74
CA LYS A 478 8.78 7.84 7.55
C LYS A 478 9.72 7.90 8.77
N ALA A 479 9.20 7.74 9.99
CA ALA A 479 10.03 7.67 11.18
C ALA A 479 10.99 6.48 11.13
N ALA A 480 10.51 5.33 10.67
CA ALA A 480 11.35 4.16 10.44
C ALA A 480 12.38 4.40 9.32
N ASP A 481 11.99 5.04 8.23
CA ASP A 481 12.89 5.33 7.10
C ASP A 481 14.00 6.29 7.53
N ASN A 482 13.67 7.37 8.24
CA ASN A 482 14.66 8.32 8.78
C ASN A 482 15.64 7.67 9.76
N TYR A 483 15.14 6.76 10.60
CA TYR A 483 16.02 6.02 11.52
C TYR A 483 17.02 5.15 10.77
N VAL A 484 16.55 4.42 9.75
CA VAL A 484 17.39 3.49 8.97
C VAL A 484 18.50 4.21 8.22
N ILE A 485 18.24 5.38 7.67
CA ILE A 485 19.26 6.23 7.01
C ILE A 485 20.40 6.58 7.98
N LYS A 486 20.06 6.84 9.26
CA LYS A 486 21.04 7.27 10.28
C LYS A 486 21.76 6.10 10.97
N LYS A 487 21.05 4.99 11.22
CA LYS A 487 21.52 3.92 12.14
C LYS A 487 21.42 2.50 11.58
N GLY A 488 20.85 2.34 10.39
CA GLY A 488 20.62 1.03 9.81
C GLY A 488 19.34 0.35 10.29
N MET A 489 18.95 -0.74 9.61
CA MET A 489 17.66 -1.38 9.77
C MET A 489 17.63 -2.37 10.96
N ARG A 490 18.72 -3.10 11.20
CA ARG A 490 18.78 -4.11 12.26
C ARG A 490 18.94 -3.45 13.62
N GLY A 491 18.13 -3.88 14.59
CA GLY A 491 18.18 -3.36 15.95
C GLY A 491 17.26 -2.17 16.21
N MET A 492 16.49 -1.72 15.20
CA MET A 492 15.44 -0.72 15.42
C MET A 492 14.35 -1.27 16.33
N ILE A 493 13.95 -0.50 17.34
CA ILE A 493 12.89 -0.82 18.30
C ILE A 493 11.80 0.26 18.30
N ALA A 494 10.63 -0.04 18.87
CA ALA A 494 9.49 0.88 18.88
C ALA A 494 9.79 2.26 19.50
N SER A 495 10.65 2.31 20.52
CA SER A 495 11.07 3.60 21.14
C SER A 495 11.90 4.48 20.21
N ASP A 496 12.60 3.90 19.24
CA ASP A 496 13.35 4.68 18.25
C ASP A 496 12.39 5.45 17.35
N ILE A 497 11.27 4.82 16.97
CA ILE A 497 10.20 5.45 16.17
C ILE A 497 9.61 6.65 16.93
N LEU A 498 9.32 6.48 18.24
CA LEU A 498 8.81 7.58 19.10
C LEU A 498 9.71 8.81 19.10
N ASN A 499 11.01 8.65 18.97
CA ASN A 499 11.97 9.75 18.97
C ASN A 499 12.03 10.51 17.62
N GLU A 500 11.75 9.82 16.50
CA GLU A 500 11.75 10.44 15.17
C GLU A 500 10.43 11.16 14.85
N ILE A 501 9.30 10.79 15.49
CA ILE A 501 7.96 11.35 15.19
C ILE A 501 7.90 12.88 15.32
N PRO A 502 8.35 13.54 16.43
CA PRO A 502 8.23 15.00 16.54
C PRO A 502 9.05 15.75 15.50
N LEU A 503 10.20 15.20 15.08
CA LEU A 503 11.04 15.79 14.06
C LEU A 503 10.32 15.82 12.70
N LEU A 504 9.62 14.74 12.35
CA LEU A 504 8.84 14.66 11.12
C LEU A 504 7.60 15.55 11.13
N ILE A 505 6.94 15.66 12.29
CA ILE A 505 5.76 16.53 12.41
C ILE A 505 6.16 17.97 12.18
N SER A 506 7.34 18.40 12.67
CA SER A 506 7.83 19.77 12.48
C SER A 506 7.96 20.16 11.00
N ASP A 507 8.20 19.20 10.09
CA ASP A 507 8.26 19.45 8.64
C ASP A 507 6.89 19.85 8.04
N TYR A 508 5.80 19.61 8.77
CA TYR A 508 4.42 19.92 8.37
C TYR A 508 3.80 21.10 9.10
N GLU A 509 4.49 21.65 10.11
CA GLU A 509 3.98 22.75 10.95
C GLU A 509 4.29 24.14 10.37
N TYR A 510 5.16 24.26 9.37
CA TYR A 510 5.64 25.53 8.81
C TYR A 510 5.38 25.68 7.31
#